data_05dfb48f616f5737a22d1ef8ae25717d
#
_entry.id   05dfb48f616f5737a22d1ef8ae25717d
#
_cell.length_a   1.000
_cell.length_b   1.000
_cell.length_c   1.000
_cell.angle_alpha   90.00
_cell.angle_beta   90.00
_cell.angle_gamma   90.00
#
_symmetry.space_group_name_H-M   'P 1'
#
loop_
_entity.id
_entity.type
_entity.pdbx_description
1 polymer ?
#
loop_
_entity_poly.entity_id
_entity_poly.type
_entity_poly.pdbx_seq_one_letter_code
_entity_poly.pdbx_strand_id
1 'polypeptide(L)'
;MYLDEYKRWLAADLEDSDLHPELAGIEGNDDEIKDRFAVALKFGTAGLRGVLGAGTNRMNIYVVRQATQGLANWVKTQGGNQTVAISYDSRIKSDVFAKTAAAVLAANGIKVRIYDALMPVPALSFATRYYECNAGIMVTASHNPAKYNGYKAYGPDGCQMTDDAAAIVYEEIQKTDVLNGAKYISFAEGVEQGLIRFVGDDCKNAFYEAIEARQVRPGLCKTAGLKLVYSPLNGSGLVPVTRVLNDIGITDITIVPEQEYPNGYFTTCSYPNPEIFEALKLGLELAKESDADLMLATDPDADRVGIAMKCPDGSYELVSGNEMGVLLLDYICAGRKELGTLPEKAVAVKSIVSTPLAEAVASHYGVEMRNVLTGFKWIGDQIASLEAAGEVDRFIFGFEESYGYLAGPYVRDKDAVISSMLICEMAAYYRSIGSSLKQRLEEIYAEYGRYLNVVDSFEFPGLTGMDKMAGIMQELRDNPPAAIGERKVVSVTDYKNTEATGLPSANVLTYGLDNGATVVVRPSGTEPKIKTYFTTLGKDLAEAQAIKDELADALAPLFK
;
A
#
# COMPACT_ATOMS: atom_id res chain seq x y z
N MET A 1 19.29 27.98 -15.09
CA MET A 1 18.24 26.91 -15.24
C MET A 1 17.32 26.86 -14.02
N TYR A 2 17.69 26.35 -12.82
CA TYR A 2 16.77 26.31 -11.67
C TYR A 2 16.41 27.70 -11.11
N LEU A 3 17.37 28.65 -11.11
CA LEU A 3 17.10 30.04 -10.71
C LEU A 3 16.17 30.77 -11.69
N ASP A 4 16.20 30.44 -12.97
CA ASP A 4 15.32 31.06 -13.96
C ASP A 4 13.88 30.53 -13.77
N GLU A 5 13.75 29.24 -13.45
CA GLU A 5 12.44 28.62 -13.14
C GLU A 5 11.86 29.18 -11.83
N TYR A 6 12.68 29.34 -10.79
CA TYR A 6 12.27 30.02 -9.56
C TYR A 6 11.74 31.44 -9.82
N LYS A 7 12.50 32.27 -10.60
CA LYS A 7 12.10 33.62 -10.96
C LYS A 7 10.80 33.63 -11.77
N ARG A 8 10.64 32.66 -12.67
CA ARG A 8 9.42 32.48 -13.46
C ARG A 8 8.20 32.23 -12.56
N TRP A 9 8.34 31.34 -11.56
CA TRP A 9 7.28 31.07 -10.60
C TRP A 9 6.98 32.27 -9.71
N LEU A 10 8.00 32.98 -9.26
CA LEU A 10 7.84 34.19 -8.44
C LEU A 10 7.12 35.31 -9.19
N ALA A 11 7.32 35.40 -10.50
CA ALA A 11 6.68 36.41 -11.36
C ALA A 11 5.29 36.00 -11.88
N ALA A 12 4.90 34.74 -11.73
CA ALA A 12 3.62 34.24 -12.23
C ALA A 12 2.47 34.67 -11.29
N ASP A 13 1.29 34.87 -11.86
CA ASP A 13 0.04 35.05 -11.10
C ASP A 13 -0.46 33.68 -10.64
N LEU A 14 -0.06 33.27 -9.42
CA LEU A 14 -0.37 31.95 -8.89
C LEU A 14 -1.75 31.94 -8.20
N GLU A 15 -2.61 31.01 -8.62
CA GLU A 15 -3.97 30.85 -8.08
C GLU A 15 -3.99 30.36 -6.62
N ASP A 16 -2.99 29.53 -6.22
CA ASP A 16 -2.88 29.05 -4.84
C ASP A 16 -2.13 30.10 -4.00
N SER A 17 -2.88 30.77 -3.14
CA SER A 17 -2.39 31.89 -2.32
C SER A 17 -1.23 31.54 -1.38
N ASP A 18 -1.05 30.25 -1.07
CA ASP A 18 0.03 29.82 -0.16
C ASP A 18 1.40 29.83 -0.84
N LEU A 19 1.44 29.72 -2.18
CA LEU A 19 2.69 29.51 -2.90
C LEU A 19 3.55 30.76 -3.03
N HIS A 20 2.95 31.94 -3.21
CA HIS A 20 3.68 33.21 -3.31
C HIS A 20 4.47 33.59 -2.05
N PRO A 21 3.85 33.58 -0.85
CA PRO A 21 4.57 33.82 0.40
C PRO A 21 5.71 32.81 0.62
N GLU A 22 5.49 31.55 0.24
CA GLU A 22 6.49 30.48 0.34
C GLU A 22 7.70 30.74 -0.57
N LEU A 23 7.46 31.16 -1.83
CA LEU A 23 8.52 31.52 -2.77
C LEU A 23 9.31 32.73 -2.29
N ALA A 24 8.63 33.77 -1.80
CA ALA A 24 9.29 34.95 -1.25
C ALA A 24 10.15 34.62 -0.02
N GLY A 25 9.69 33.67 0.81
CA GLY A 25 10.39 33.24 2.02
C GLY A 25 11.72 32.51 1.77
N ILE A 26 11.93 31.99 0.57
CA ILE A 26 13.18 31.29 0.19
C ILE A 26 14.13 32.17 -0.66
N GLU A 27 13.79 33.43 -0.89
CA GLU A 27 14.65 34.33 -1.68
C GLU A 27 16.04 34.44 -1.05
N GLY A 28 17.06 34.22 -1.86
CA GLY A 28 18.46 34.19 -1.42
C GLY A 28 18.93 32.87 -0.78
N ASN A 29 18.07 31.91 -0.55
CA ASN A 29 18.43 30.58 -0.09
C ASN A 29 18.62 29.62 -1.29
N ASP A 30 19.85 29.57 -1.81
CA ASP A 30 20.16 28.81 -3.04
C ASP A 30 19.91 27.30 -2.89
N ASP A 31 20.16 26.73 -1.72
CA ASP A 31 19.93 25.30 -1.45
C ASP A 31 18.44 24.94 -1.51
N GLU A 32 17.57 25.75 -0.89
CA GLU A 32 16.12 25.57 -0.94
C GLU A 32 15.57 25.78 -2.35
N ILE A 33 16.05 26.81 -3.07
CA ILE A 33 15.64 27.06 -4.46
C ILE A 33 16.06 25.89 -5.34
N LYS A 34 17.27 25.38 -5.19
CA LYS A 34 17.79 24.24 -5.93
C LYS A 34 17.00 22.97 -5.65
N ASP A 35 16.69 22.69 -4.38
CA ASP A 35 15.88 21.52 -3.99
C ASP A 35 14.48 21.53 -4.62
N ARG A 36 13.88 22.72 -4.80
CA ARG A 36 12.53 22.87 -5.36
C ARG A 36 12.46 22.93 -6.87
N PHE A 37 13.54 23.37 -7.55
CA PHE A 37 13.49 23.71 -8.97
C PHE A 37 14.58 23.05 -9.84
N ALA A 38 15.58 22.37 -9.27
CA ALA A 38 16.64 21.74 -10.05
C ALA A 38 16.15 20.51 -10.82
N VAL A 39 15.15 19.84 -10.29
CA VAL A 39 14.49 18.68 -10.91
C VAL A 39 12.98 18.83 -10.80
N ALA A 40 12.22 18.14 -11.64
CA ALA A 40 10.78 17.99 -11.49
C ALA A 40 10.45 16.69 -10.77
N LEU A 41 9.30 16.63 -10.10
CA LEU A 41 8.78 15.37 -9.56
C LEU A 41 8.66 14.35 -10.70
N LYS A 42 9.25 13.19 -10.49
CA LYS A 42 9.22 12.11 -11.47
C LYS A 42 7.91 11.31 -11.32
N PHE A 43 7.20 11.18 -12.43
CA PHE A 43 6.06 10.26 -12.51
C PHE A 43 6.60 8.85 -12.74
N GLY A 44 6.42 7.98 -11.76
CA GLY A 44 6.77 6.57 -11.83
C GLY A 44 5.53 5.67 -11.83
N THR A 45 5.72 4.38 -11.75
CA THR A 45 4.63 3.39 -11.68
C THR A 45 3.69 3.57 -10.50
N ALA A 46 4.20 4.18 -9.40
CA ALA A 46 3.38 4.59 -8.26
C ALA A 46 2.79 6.01 -8.41
N GLY A 47 2.91 6.64 -9.60
CA GLY A 47 2.50 8.02 -9.84
C GLY A 47 3.51 9.05 -9.32
N LEU A 48 3.02 10.20 -8.79
CA LEU A 48 3.83 11.24 -8.16
C LEU A 48 3.76 11.13 -6.63
N ARG A 49 4.86 11.46 -5.95
CA ARG A 49 4.88 11.68 -4.49
C ARG A 49 5.92 12.75 -4.17
N GLY A 50 5.54 13.73 -3.37
CA GLY A 50 6.45 14.81 -3.00
C GLY A 50 5.95 15.60 -1.79
N VAL A 51 6.82 16.46 -1.29
CA VAL A 51 6.47 17.45 -0.26
C VAL A 51 5.54 18.49 -0.87
N LEU A 52 4.53 18.92 -0.11
CA LEU A 52 3.64 20.03 -0.49
C LEU A 52 4.43 21.34 -0.58
N GLY A 53 4.09 22.21 -1.52
CA GLY A 53 4.64 23.56 -1.63
C GLY A 53 4.90 24.02 -3.04
N ALA A 54 5.56 25.18 -3.15
CA ALA A 54 5.92 25.82 -4.40
C ALA A 54 7.16 25.18 -5.04
N GLY A 55 7.09 24.93 -6.35
CA GLY A 55 8.19 24.40 -7.15
C GLY A 55 7.82 23.20 -7.99
N THR A 56 8.68 22.87 -8.95
CA THR A 56 8.52 21.72 -9.85
C THR A 56 8.80 20.39 -9.17
N ASN A 57 9.58 20.39 -8.09
CA ASN A 57 9.87 19.24 -7.23
C ASN A 57 8.98 19.22 -5.97
N ARG A 58 7.76 19.74 -6.06
CA ARG A 58 6.79 19.82 -4.97
C ARG A 58 5.40 19.43 -5.47
N MET A 59 4.55 18.94 -4.55
CA MET A 59 3.14 18.70 -4.84
C MET A 59 2.36 20.01 -4.67
N ASN A 60 1.75 20.46 -5.76
CA ASN A 60 0.89 21.64 -5.85
C ASN A 60 -0.08 21.50 -7.00
N ILE A 61 -1.02 22.44 -7.16
CA ILE A 61 -2.04 22.39 -8.22
C ILE A 61 -1.46 22.42 -9.62
N TYR A 62 -0.32 23.06 -9.85
CA TYR A 62 0.33 23.17 -11.15
C TYR A 62 0.94 21.83 -11.58
N VAL A 63 1.65 21.17 -10.67
CA VAL A 63 2.22 19.82 -10.90
C VAL A 63 1.09 18.80 -11.09
N VAL A 64 -0.01 18.91 -10.34
CA VAL A 64 -1.20 18.05 -10.52
C VAL A 64 -1.84 18.31 -11.89
N ARG A 65 -2.00 19.56 -12.32
CA ARG A 65 -2.51 19.92 -13.65
C ARG A 65 -1.63 19.34 -14.76
N GLN A 66 -0.31 19.51 -14.65
CA GLN A 66 0.65 18.97 -15.60
C GLN A 66 0.55 17.45 -15.72
N ALA A 67 0.56 16.75 -14.59
CA ALA A 67 0.43 15.29 -14.54
C ALA A 67 -0.90 14.81 -15.13
N THR A 68 -1.98 15.50 -14.79
CA THR A 68 -3.32 15.14 -15.29
C THR A 68 -3.47 15.43 -16.78
N GLN A 69 -2.82 16.48 -17.32
CA GLN A 69 -2.80 16.72 -18.77
C GLN A 69 -2.08 15.59 -19.50
N GLY A 70 -0.93 15.11 -18.98
CA GLY A 70 -0.25 13.94 -19.54
C GLY A 70 -1.11 12.68 -19.51
N LEU A 71 -1.80 12.43 -18.40
CA LEU A 71 -2.75 11.32 -18.28
C LEU A 71 -3.93 11.49 -19.27
N ALA A 72 -4.48 12.70 -19.41
CA ALA A 72 -5.57 12.97 -20.35
C ALA A 72 -5.16 12.72 -21.80
N ASN A 73 -3.94 13.09 -22.18
CA ASN A 73 -3.41 12.80 -23.50
C ASN A 73 -3.33 11.29 -23.74
N TRP A 74 -2.82 10.53 -22.80
CA TRP A 74 -2.77 9.07 -22.87
C TRP A 74 -4.17 8.45 -22.94
N VAL A 75 -5.13 8.85 -22.09
CA VAL A 75 -6.50 8.34 -22.10
C VAL A 75 -7.16 8.50 -23.47
N LYS A 76 -6.94 9.64 -24.14
CA LYS A 76 -7.47 9.87 -25.49
C LYS A 76 -6.96 8.89 -26.54
N THR A 77 -5.78 8.30 -26.34
CA THR A 77 -5.22 7.29 -27.25
C THR A 77 -5.79 5.89 -27.05
N GLN A 78 -6.42 5.63 -25.89
CA GLN A 78 -6.90 4.29 -25.52
C GLN A 78 -8.26 3.93 -26.16
N GLY A 79 -8.99 4.90 -26.72
CA GLY A 79 -10.37 4.67 -27.19
C GLY A 79 -11.33 4.41 -26.02
N GLY A 80 -12.45 3.71 -26.31
CA GLY A 80 -13.41 3.32 -25.28
C GLY A 80 -14.24 4.47 -24.72
N ASN A 81 -14.61 4.38 -23.43
CA ASN A 81 -15.58 5.28 -22.78
C ASN A 81 -15.00 6.66 -22.42
N GLN A 82 -13.68 6.81 -22.46
CA GLN A 82 -12.94 8.00 -22.02
C GLN A 82 -13.43 8.56 -20.68
N THR A 83 -13.46 7.69 -19.69
CA THR A 83 -13.89 8.01 -18.34
C THR A 83 -12.73 7.76 -17.36
N VAL A 84 -12.59 8.60 -16.34
CA VAL A 84 -11.60 8.46 -15.28
C VAL A 84 -12.29 8.52 -13.93
N ALA A 85 -11.98 7.55 -13.05
CA ALA A 85 -12.43 7.57 -11.64
C ALA A 85 -11.43 8.33 -10.77
N ILE A 86 -11.91 9.06 -9.75
CA ILE A 86 -11.05 9.82 -8.83
C ILE A 86 -11.50 9.58 -7.40
N SER A 87 -10.53 9.25 -6.53
CA SER A 87 -10.68 9.23 -5.08
C SER A 87 -9.53 9.97 -4.40
N TYR A 88 -9.69 10.26 -3.11
CA TYR A 88 -8.71 11.00 -2.32
C TYR A 88 -8.83 10.64 -0.84
N ASP A 89 -7.72 10.81 -0.12
CA ASP A 89 -7.64 10.61 1.33
C ASP A 89 -7.81 11.92 2.12
N SER A 90 -7.52 11.88 3.43
CA SER A 90 -7.68 13.00 4.36
C SER A 90 -6.54 14.02 4.33
N ARG A 91 -5.48 13.82 3.53
CA ARG A 91 -4.29 14.66 3.54
C ARG A 91 -4.57 16.09 3.14
N ILE A 92 -3.70 16.99 3.62
CA ILE A 92 -3.74 18.41 3.28
C ILE A 92 -3.81 18.57 1.75
N LYS A 93 -4.80 19.32 1.26
CA LYS A 93 -5.07 19.60 -0.17
C LYS A 93 -5.43 18.36 -1.02
N SER A 94 -5.70 17.18 -0.47
CA SER A 94 -6.11 16.03 -1.28
C SER A 94 -7.40 16.28 -2.06
N ASP A 95 -8.40 16.88 -1.45
CA ASP A 95 -9.66 17.28 -2.11
C ASP A 95 -9.45 18.34 -3.19
N VAL A 96 -8.56 19.31 -2.95
CA VAL A 96 -8.19 20.35 -3.92
C VAL A 96 -7.51 19.72 -5.14
N PHE A 97 -6.56 18.83 -4.92
CA PHE A 97 -5.86 18.14 -6.01
C PHE A 97 -6.78 17.21 -6.81
N ALA A 98 -7.69 16.52 -6.14
CA ALA A 98 -8.70 15.67 -6.79
C ALA A 98 -9.63 16.50 -7.70
N LYS A 99 -10.14 17.63 -7.20
CA LYS A 99 -10.97 18.57 -7.99
C LYS A 99 -10.17 19.21 -9.12
N THR A 100 -8.89 19.54 -8.90
CA THR A 100 -7.98 20.06 -9.93
C THR A 100 -7.78 19.05 -11.06
N ALA A 101 -7.55 17.78 -10.73
CA ALA A 101 -7.45 16.70 -11.72
C ALA A 101 -8.76 16.54 -12.52
N ALA A 102 -9.90 16.54 -11.83
CA ALA A 102 -11.22 16.46 -12.48
C ALA A 102 -11.45 17.62 -13.48
N ALA A 103 -11.04 18.83 -13.11
CA ALA A 103 -11.17 20.03 -13.93
C ALA A 103 -10.33 19.95 -15.22
N VAL A 104 -9.10 19.41 -15.14
CA VAL A 104 -8.25 19.17 -16.32
C VAL A 104 -8.85 18.12 -17.25
N LEU A 105 -9.30 16.98 -16.70
CA LEU A 105 -9.92 15.90 -17.48
C LEU A 105 -11.16 16.40 -18.22
N ALA A 106 -12.05 17.13 -17.53
CA ALA A 106 -13.25 17.70 -18.11
C ALA A 106 -12.93 18.67 -19.27
N ALA A 107 -11.95 19.57 -19.09
CA ALA A 107 -11.50 20.49 -20.16
C ALA A 107 -10.92 19.74 -21.38
N ASN A 108 -10.50 18.49 -21.21
CA ASN A 108 -10.04 17.62 -22.27
C ASN A 108 -11.15 16.75 -22.87
N GLY A 109 -12.44 16.94 -22.46
CA GLY A 109 -13.59 16.19 -22.92
C GLY A 109 -13.71 14.79 -22.32
N ILE A 110 -12.94 14.47 -21.28
CA ILE A 110 -12.94 13.18 -20.59
C ILE A 110 -13.96 13.23 -19.46
N LYS A 111 -14.81 12.22 -19.38
CA LYS A 111 -15.80 12.08 -18.29
C LYS A 111 -15.09 11.72 -16.99
N VAL A 112 -15.60 12.24 -15.89
CA VAL A 112 -15.04 12.00 -14.54
C VAL A 112 -16.09 11.39 -13.62
N ARG A 113 -15.69 10.38 -12.86
CA ARG A 113 -16.42 9.81 -11.72
C ARG A 113 -15.59 10.09 -10.46
N ILE A 114 -15.96 11.10 -9.67
CA ILE A 114 -15.25 11.49 -8.46
C ILE A 114 -16.08 11.17 -7.21
N TYR A 115 -15.44 10.68 -6.16
CA TYR A 115 -16.13 10.53 -4.88
C TYR A 115 -16.44 11.89 -4.26
N ASP A 116 -17.62 12.02 -3.69
CA ASP A 116 -18.12 13.23 -3.01
C ASP A 116 -17.47 13.47 -1.65
N ALA A 117 -16.95 12.42 -1.03
CA ALA A 117 -16.17 12.42 0.19
C ALA A 117 -14.89 11.59 0.01
N LEU A 118 -13.96 11.69 0.96
CA LEU A 118 -12.76 10.85 0.94
C LEU A 118 -13.15 9.35 1.01
N MET A 119 -12.49 8.55 0.19
CA MET A 119 -12.71 7.10 0.12
C MET A 119 -11.38 6.37 -0.08
N PRO A 120 -11.28 5.12 0.40
CA PRO A 120 -10.04 4.35 0.36
C PRO A 120 -9.60 3.96 -1.06
N VAL A 121 -8.30 3.63 -1.17
CA VAL A 121 -7.69 3.10 -2.42
C VAL A 121 -8.51 1.97 -3.05
N PRO A 122 -8.96 0.94 -2.33
CA PRO A 122 -9.73 -0.15 -2.94
C PRO A 122 -11.06 0.32 -3.52
N ALA A 123 -11.71 1.33 -2.96
CA ALA A 123 -12.92 1.90 -3.53
C ALA A 123 -12.66 2.56 -4.90
N LEU A 124 -11.49 3.21 -5.08
CA LEU A 124 -11.08 3.70 -6.40
C LEU A 124 -10.90 2.56 -7.40
N SER A 125 -10.15 1.51 -7.03
CA SER A 125 -9.93 0.33 -7.87
C SER A 125 -11.27 -0.27 -8.30
N PHE A 126 -12.22 -0.40 -7.36
CA PHE A 126 -13.56 -0.89 -7.63
C PHE A 126 -14.34 0.03 -8.60
N ALA A 127 -14.40 1.34 -8.33
CA ALA A 127 -15.13 2.29 -9.18
C ALA A 127 -14.54 2.37 -10.60
N THR A 128 -13.21 2.25 -10.73
CA THR A 128 -12.53 2.21 -12.04
C THR A 128 -13.05 1.05 -12.88
N ARG A 129 -13.21 -0.13 -12.29
CA ARG A 129 -13.76 -1.32 -12.95
C ARG A 129 -15.28 -1.24 -13.16
N TYR A 130 -16.01 -0.81 -12.12
CA TYR A 130 -17.47 -0.73 -12.13
C TYR A 130 -18.02 0.19 -13.22
N TYR A 131 -17.36 1.33 -13.44
CA TYR A 131 -17.73 2.28 -14.50
C TYR A 131 -16.97 2.07 -15.82
N GLU A 132 -16.20 1.00 -15.95
CA GLU A 132 -15.37 0.70 -17.12
C GLU A 132 -14.50 1.91 -17.52
N CYS A 133 -13.84 2.50 -16.52
CA CYS A 133 -13.00 3.67 -16.75
C CYS A 133 -11.70 3.30 -17.49
N ASN A 134 -11.17 4.24 -18.27
CA ASN A 134 -9.85 4.09 -18.90
C ASN A 134 -8.70 4.24 -17.91
N ALA A 135 -8.95 4.95 -16.80
CA ALA A 135 -7.97 5.17 -15.74
C ALA A 135 -8.64 5.47 -14.39
N GLY A 136 -7.87 5.36 -13.32
CA GLY A 136 -8.20 5.84 -11.99
C GLY A 136 -7.13 6.79 -11.45
N ILE A 137 -7.50 7.72 -10.58
CA ILE A 137 -6.60 8.62 -9.87
C ILE A 137 -6.89 8.54 -8.38
N MET A 138 -5.88 8.21 -7.58
CA MET A 138 -5.93 8.32 -6.13
C MET A 138 -4.99 9.42 -5.64
N VAL A 139 -5.56 10.44 -5.00
CA VAL A 139 -4.76 11.51 -4.39
C VAL A 139 -4.44 11.11 -2.95
N THR A 140 -3.21 10.67 -2.74
CA THR A 140 -2.72 10.17 -1.45
C THR A 140 -1.20 10.05 -1.44
N ALA A 141 -0.60 10.13 -0.26
CA ALA A 141 0.77 9.70 -0.01
C ALA A 141 0.83 8.54 1.00
N SER A 142 -0.26 7.73 1.10
CA SER A 142 -0.37 6.59 2.00
C SER A 142 -0.04 6.99 3.45
N HIS A 143 0.85 6.31 4.12
CA HIS A 143 1.28 6.52 5.50
C HIS A 143 2.44 7.52 5.69
N ASN A 144 2.83 8.27 4.65
CA ASN A 144 3.91 9.26 4.79
C ASN A 144 3.50 10.41 5.73
N PRO A 145 4.47 11.16 6.31
CA PRO A 145 4.19 12.33 7.12
C PRO A 145 3.28 13.36 6.46
N ALA A 146 2.64 14.22 7.27
CA ALA A 146 1.66 15.22 6.84
C ALA A 146 2.13 16.16 5.72
N LYS A 147 3.43 16.47 5.67
CA LYS A 147 4.02 17.35 4.65
C LYS A 147 4.03 16.75 3.24
N TYR A 148 3.75 15.45 3.07
CA TYR A 148 3.71 14.79 1.77
C TYR A 148 2.29 14.67 1.24
N ASN A 149 2.15 14.76 -0.08
CA ASN A 149 0.99 14.29 -0.81
C ASN A 149 1.44 13.57 -2.08
N GLY A 150 0.52 12.98 -2.82
CA GLY A 150 0.83 12.23 -4.03
C GLY A 150 -0.37 12.09 -4.96
N TYR A 151 -0.10 11.49 -6.11
CA TYR A 151 -1.06 11.26 -7.17
C TYR A 151 -0.75 9.90 -7.77
N LYS A 152 -1.48 8.86 -7.36
CA LYS A 152 -1.35 7.50 -7.90
C LYS A 152 -2.25 7.36 -9.12
N ALA A 153 -1.76 6.74 -10.19
CA ALA A 153 -2.53 6.46 -11.40
C ALA A 153 -2.77 4.95 -11.56
N TYR A 154 -3.98 4.61 -11.97
CA TYR A 154 -4.49 3.25 -12.14
C TYR A 154 -4.92 3.00 -13.59
N GLY A 155 -4.72 1.80 -14.08
CA GLY A 155 -5.18 1.33 -15.36
C GLY A 155 -6.67 0.94 -15.37
N PRO A 156 -7.21 0.59 -16.54
CA PRO A 156 -8.62 0.22 -16.70
C PRO A 156 -9.01 -1.06 -15.93
N ASP A 157 -8.06 -1.89 -15.63
CA ASP A 157 -8.22 -3.09 -14.80
C ASP A 157 -8.35 -2.81 -13.30
N GLY A 158 -8.17 -1.54 -12.88
CA GLY A 158 -8.18 -1.14 -11.48
C GLY A 158 -6.88 -1.43 -10.73
N CYS A 159 -5.81 -1.84 -11.43
CA CYS A 159 -4.46 -1.98 -10.89
C CYS A 159 -3.65 -0.68 -11.06
N GLN A 160 -2.63 -0.45 -10.25
CA GLN A 160 -1.68 0.62 -10.51
C GLN A 160 -1.08 0.45 -11.92
N MET A 161 -0.85 1.58 -12.61
CA MET A 161 -0.39 1.55 -14.00
C MET A 161 0.86 0.69 -14.18
N THR A 162 0.92 -0.01 -15.31
CA THR A 162 2.12 -0.74 -15.76
C THR A 162 3.26 0.24 -16.06
N ASP A 163 4.50 -0.27 -16.05
CA ASP A 163 5.70 0.52 -16.32
C ASP A 163 5.63 1.19 -17.70
N ASP A 164 5.14 0.47 -18.71
CA ASP A 164 4.99 0.98 -20.09
C ASP A 164 3.96 2.12 -20.18
N ALA A 165 2.79 1.93 -19.57
CA ALA A 165 1.77 2.98 -19.56
C ALA A 165 2.24 4.22 -18.79
N ALA A 166 2.89 4.04 -17.64
CA ALA A 166 3.46 5.13 -16.87
C ALA A 166 4.56 5.88 -17.62
N ALA A 167 5.40 5.18 -18.40
CA ALA A 167 6.42 5.81 -19.24
C ALA A 167 5.80 6.70 -20.31
N ILE A 168 4.75 6.24 -21.00
CA ILE A 168 4.02 7.04 -22.01
C ILE A 168 3.39 8.27 -21.37
N VAL A 169 2.73 8.12 -20.23
CA VAL A 169 2.14 9.24 -19.49
C VAL A 169 3.23 10.24 -19.08
N TYR A 170 4.39 9.75 -18.62
CA TYR A 170 5.51 10.62 -18.24
C TYR A 170 6.07 11.41 -19.42
N GLU A 171 6.18 10.81 -20.60
CA GLU A 171 6.57 11.54 -21.83
C GLU A 171 5.61 12.68 -22.15
N GLU A 172 4.30 12.46 -22.01
CA GLU A 172 3.28 13.49 -22.21
C GLU A 172 3.34 14.60 -21.15
N ILE A 173 3.62 14.24 -19.89
CA ILE A 173 3.88 15.20 -18.80
C ILE A 173 5.06 16.13 -19.16
N GLN A 174 6.17 15.57 -19.64
CA GLN A 174 7.35 16.35 -20.01
C GLN A 174 7.14 17.34 -21.18
N LYS A 175 6.18 17.06 -22.07
CA LYS A 175 5.78 17.97 -23.17
C LYS A 175 4.87 19.11 -22.69
N THR A 176 4.35 19.03 -21.47
CA THR A 176 3.37 19.97 -20.91
C THR A 176 4.09 20.98 -20.02
N ASP A 177 3.97 22.28 -20.32
CA ASP A 177 4.49 23.34 -19.45
C ASP A 177 3.75 23.33 -18.10
N VAL A 178 4.50 23.38 -16.99
CA VAL A 178 3.95 23.21 -15.65
C VAL A 178 2.98 24.32 -15.26
N LEU A 179 3.20 25.58 -15.66
CA LEU A 179 2.35 26.70 -15.29
C LEU A 179 1.19 26.89 -16.27
N ASN A 180 1.44 26.76 -17.59
CA ASN A 180 0.49 27.17 -18.62
C ASN A 180 0.13 26.07 -19.64
N GLY A 181 0.68 24.87 -19.53
CA GLY A 181 0.52 23.83 -20.55
C GLY A 181 -0.78 23.00 -20.40
N ALA A 182 -1.37 22.94 -19.21
CA ALA A 182 -2.59 22.16 -18.98
C ALA A 182 -3.85 22.96 -19.34
N LYS A 183 -4.81 22.28 -19.99
CA LYS A 183 -6.15 22.80 -20.18
C LYS A 183 -6.99 22.49 -18.94
N TYR A 184 -7.71 23.45 -18.43
CA TYR A 184 -8.66 23.24 -17.33
C TYR A 184 -9.85 24.18 -17.43
N ILE A 185 -10.96 23.76 -16.83
CA ILE A 185 -12.16 24.57 -16.56
C ILE A 185 -12.36 24.63 -15.06
N SER A 186 -13.30 25.37 -14.55
CA SER A 186 -13.65 25.27 -13.13
C SER A 186 -14.33 23.92 -12.84
N PHE A 187 -14.14 23.39 -11.64
CA PHE A 187 -14.84 22.16 -11.22
C PHE A 187 -16.37 22.30 -11.33
N ALA A 188 -16.92 23.45 -10.94
CA ALA A 188 -18.35 23.73 -11.03
C ALA A 188 -18.86 23.69 -12.49
N GLU A 189 -18.12 24.29 -13.40
CA GLU A 189 -18.44 24.24 -14.85
C GLU A 189 -18.42 22.81 -15.37
N GLY A 190 -17.44 21.99 -14.97
CA GLY A 190 -17.39 20.58 -15.35
C GLY A 190 -18.59 19.77 -14.85
N VAL A 191 -19.09 20.08 -13.65
CA VAL A 191 -20.32 19.49 -13.09
C VAL A 191 -21.55 19.98 -13.87
N GLU A 192 -21.66 21.27 -14.15
CA GLU A 192 -22.77 21.84 -14.93
C GLU A 192 -22.84 21.27 -16.33
N GLN A 193 -21.72 21.08 -16.99
CA GLN A 193 -21.63 20.42 -18.31
C GLN A 193 -21.91 18.91 -18.26
N GLY A 194 -22.02 18.31 -17.07
CA GLY A 194 -22.23 16.87 -16.87
C GLY A 194 -21.01 15.99 -17.20
N LEU A 195 -19.85 16.59 -17.40
CA LEU A 195 -18.58 15.91 -17.59
C LEU A 195 -18.02 15.36 -16.27
N ILE A 196 -18.22 16.09 -15.19
CA ILE A 196 -17.88 15.62 -13.84
C ILE A 196 -19.16 15.16 -13.15
N ARG A 197 -19.16 13.92 -12.67
CA ARG A 197 -20.26 13.33 -11.89
C ARG A 197 -19.71 12.65 -10.66
N PHE A 198 -20.46 12.71 -9.57
CA PHE A 198 -20.12 11.96 -8.38
C PHE A 198 -20.36 10.46 -8.57
N VAL A 199 -19.56 9.65 -7.85
CA VAL A 199 -19.78 8.21 -7.73
C VAL A 199 -21.11 7.98 -7.02
N GLY A 200 -22.00 7.21 -7.65
CA GLY A 200 -23.34 6.93 -7.11
C GLY A 200 -23.34 5.93 -5.96
N ASP A 201 -24.44 5.91 -5.21
CA ASP A 201 -24.64 4.96 -4.13
C ASP A 201 -24.74 3.51 -4.64
N ASP A 202 -25.14 3.30 -5.87
CA ASP A 202 -25.13 2.01 -6.56
C ASP A 202 -23.72 1.41 -6.59
N CYS A 203 -22.71 2.18 -6.98
CA CYS A 203 -21.32 1.74 -6.99
C CYS A 203 -20.77 1.56 -5.56
N LYS A 204 -21.07 2.50 -4.63
CA LYS A 204 -20.65 2.42 -3.24
C LYS A 204 -21.20 1.16 -2.55
N ASN A 205 -22.49 0.87 -2.74
CA ASN A 205 -23.13 -0.33 -2.16
C ASN A 205 -22.58 -1.60 -2.79
N ALA A 206 -22.41 -1.65 -4.12
CA ALA A 206 -21.82 -2.80 -4.80
C ALA A 206 -20.39 -3.11 -4.29
N PHE A 207 -19.60 -2.08 -3.93
CA PHE A 207 -18.30 -2.26 -3.30
C PHE A 207 -18.42 -2.96 -1.93
N TYR A 208 -19.32 -2.49 -1.07
CA TYR A 208 -19.54 -3.11 0.24
C TYR A 208 -20.08 -4.56 0.11
N GLU A 209 -21.04 -4.78 -0.77
CA GLU A 209 -21.58 -6.12 -1.04
C GLU A 209 -20.49 -7.08 -1.54
N ALA A 210 -19.56 -6.59 -2.38
CA ALA A 210 -18.44 -7.39 -2.86
C ALA A 210 -17.48 -7.79 -1.74
N ILE A 211 -17.27 -6.93 -0.74
CA ILE A 211 -16.49 -7.22 0.47
C ILE A 211 -17.23 -8.25 1.36
N GLU A 212 -18.48 -7.97 1.69
CA GLU A 212 -19.29 -8.82 2.58
C GLU A 212 -19.47 -10.24 2.03
N ALA A 213 -19.56 -10.39 0.71
CA ALA A 213 -19.59 -11.68 0.04
C ALA A 213 -18.33 -12.53 0.25
N ARG A 214 -17.26 -11.97 0.81
CA ARG A 214 -16.00 -12.67 1.10
C ARG A 214 -15.90 -13.19 2.53
N GLN A 215 -16.91 -13.00 3.36
CA GLN A 215 -16.97 -13.67 4.66
C GLN A 215 -16.72 -15.18 4.49
N VAL A 216 -15.88 -15.73 5.35
CA VAL A 216 -15.63 -17.18 5.38
C VAL A 216 -16.78 -17.91 6.10
N ARG A 217 -17.30 -17.30 7.17
CA ARG A 217 -18.38 -17.84 8.02
C ARG A 217 -19.51 -16.82 8.21
N PRO A 218 -20.35 -16.58 7.18
CA PRO A 218 -21.42 -15.58 7.24
C PRO A 218 -22.32 -15.78 8.45
N GLY A 219 -22.59 -14.68 9.19
CA GLY A 219 -23.45 -14.67 10.36
C GLY A 219 -22.77 -15.01 11.68
N LEU A 220 -21.52 -15.49 11.68
CA LEU A 220 -20.76 -15.82 12.91
C LEU A 220 -20.62 -14.59 13.83
N CYS A 221 -20.28 -13.45 13.27
CA CYS A 221 -20.00 -12.23 14.04
C CYS A 221 -21.20 -11.73 14.85
N LYS A 222 -22.44 -12.02 14.42
CA LYS A 222 -23.67 -11.58 15.10
C LYS A 222 -23.81 -12.13 16.54
N THR A 223 -23.16 -13.23 16.86
CA THR A 223 -23.29 -13.92 18.16
C THR A 223 -21.98 -13.99 18.93
N ALA A 224 -20.86 -13.62 18.33
CA ALA A 224 -19.54 -13.79 18.95
C ALA A 224 -19.23 -12.77 20.06
N GLY A 225 -19.89 -11.59 20.05
CA GLY A 225 -19.70 -10.56 21.08
C GLY A 225 -18.28 -10.01 21.11
N LEU A 226 -17.65 -9.83 19.95
CA LEU A 226 -16.29 -9.29 19.83
C LEU A 226 -16.28 -7.80 20.22
N LYS A 227 -15.39 -7.42 21.14
CA LYS A 227 -15.12 -6.02 21.51
C LYS A 227 -13.91 -5.51 20.74
N LEU A 228 -14.10 -4.47 19.95
CA LEU A 228 -13.09 -3.90 19.07
C LEU A 228 -12.76 -2.46 19.46
N VAL A 229 -11.48 -2.13 19.53
CA VAL A 229 -11.01 -0.75 19.42
C VAL A 229 -10.52 -0.53 18.00
N TYR A 230 -10.99 0.54 17.35
CA TYR A 230 -10.60 0.88 15.99
C TYR A 230 -10.05 2.31 15.89
N SER A 231 -8.94 2.47 15.17
CA SER A 231 -8.40 3.76 14.76
C SER A 231 -8.31 3.86 13.23
N PRO A 232 -9.00 4.80 12.61
CA PRO A 232 -8.80 5.14 11.20
C PRO A 232 -7.53 5.98 10.95
N LEU A 233 -6.73 6.29 11.97
CA LEU A 233 -5.56 7.19 11.92
C LEU A 233 -5.85 8.51 11.18
N ASN A 234 -7.00 9.13 11.50
CA ASN A 234 -7.52 10.33 10.84
C ASN A 234 -7.70 10.19 9.31
N GLY A 235 -7.82 8.98 8.78
CA GLY A 235 -7.86 8.65 7.37
C GLY A 235 -9.26 8.35 6.80
N SER A 236 -9.28 7.72 5.63
CA SER A 236 -10.49 7.38 4.87
C SER A 236 -11.19 6.10 5.33
N GLY A 237 -10.59 5.35 6.25
CA GLY A 237 -11.11 4.05 6.70
C GLY A 237 -12.34 4.12 7.60
N LEU A 238 -12.61 5.26 8.28
CA LEU A 238 -13.66 5.36 9.30
C LEU A 238 -15.00 4.83 8.81
N VAL A 239 -15.55 5.42 7.77
CA VAL A 239 -16.88 5.08 7.26
C VAL A 239 -16.93 3.67 6.64
N PRO A 240 -16.07 3.29 5.71
CA PRO A 240 -16.17 1.98 5.06
C PRO A 240 -15.90 0.81 6.02
N VAL A 241 -14.91 0.92 6.92
CA VAL A 241 -14.61 -0.16 7.87
C VAL A 241 -15.73 -0.33 8.87
N THR A 242 -16.19 0.76 9.51
CA THR A 242 -17.28 0.66 10.49
C THR A 242 -18.60 0.21 9.85
N ARG A 243 -18.88 0.62 8.60
CA ARG A 243 -20.03 0.17 7.82
C ARG A 243 -20.02 -1.36 7.67
N VAL A 244 -18.96 -1.90 7.08
CA VAL A 244 -18.84 -3.35 6.82
C VAL A 244 -18.85 -4.15 8.12
N LEU A 245 -18.15 -3.70 9.16
CA LEU A 245 -18.16 -4.39 10.46
C LEU A 245 -19.56 -4.44 11.09
N ASN A 246 -20.31 -3.34 11.05
CA ASN A 246 -21.70 -3.31 11.54
C ASN A 246 -22.61 -4.23 10.71
N ASP A 247 -22.48 -4.21 9.38
CA ASP A 247 -23.31 -5.01 8.48
C ASP A 247 -23.11 -6.53 8.71
N ILE A 248 -21.89 -6.97 9.04
CA ILE A 248 -21.62 -8.38 9.42
C ILE A 248 -21.97 -8.71 10.88
N GLY A 249 -22.30 -7.72 11.71
CA GLY A 249 -22.78 -7.89 13.08
C GLY A 249 -21.75 -7.62 14.19
N ILE A 250 -20.63 -6.96 13.89
CA ILE A 250 -19.70 -6.45 14.90
C ILE A 250 -20.10 -5.01 15.22
N THR A 251 -20.76 -4.82 16.37
CA THR A 251 -21.37 -3.54 16.78
C THR A 251 -20.74 -2.93 18.03
N ASP A 252 -19.95 -3.69 18.77
CA ASP A 252 -19.20 -3.21 19.95
C ASP A 252 -17.84 -2.67 19.50
N ILE A 253 -17.88 -1.50 18.86
CA ILE A 253 -16.71 -0.82 18.28
C ILE A 253 -16.48 0.48 19.02
N THR A 254 -15.35 0.59 19.71
CA THR A 254 -14.87 1.85 20.32
C THR A 254 -13.86 2.49 19.39
N ILE A 255 -14.18 3.68 18.88
CA ILE A 255 -13.26 4.44 18.02
C ILE A 255 -12.31 5.26 18.90
N VAL A 256 -11.02 5.36 18.50
CA VAL A 256 -10.04 6.23 19.16
C VAL A 256 -10.40 7.69 18.88
N PRO A 257 -10.85 8.46 19.89
CA PRO A 257 -11.48 9.78 19.66
C PRO A 257 -10.57 10.79 18.95
N GLU A 258 -9.27 10.81 19.29
CA GLU A 258 -8.29 11.74 18.73
C GLU A 258 -7.94 11.43 17.28
N GLN A 259 -8.24 10.20 16.83
CA GLN A 259 -7.90 9.69 15.49
C GLN A 259 -9.16 9.41 14.65
N GLU A 260 -10.35 9.68 15.16
CA GLU A 260 -11.63 9.37 14.51
C GLU A 260 -11.84 10.17 13.23
N TYR A 261 -11.82 11.48 13.31
CA TYR A 261 -12.17 12.34 12.19
C TYR A 261 -10.98 12.62 11.26
N PRO A 262 -11.23 12.79 9.95
CA PRO A 262 -10.21 13.12 8.98
C PRO A 262 -9.39 14.36 9.37
N ASN A 263 -8.07 14.22 9.42
CA ASN A 263 -7.16 15.31 9.73
C ASN A 263 -5.81 15.11 9.06
N GLY A 264 -5.55 15.85 7.98
CA GLY A 264 -4.33 15.75 7.19
C GLY A 264 -3.04 16.18 7.89
N TYR A 265 -3.14 16.77 9.09
CA TYR A 265 -1.97 17.12 9.91
C TYR A 265 -1.46 15.93 10.75
N PHE A 266 -2.26 14.88 10.93
CA PHE A 266 -1.91 13.68 11.73
C PHE A 266 -1.27 14.04 13.07
N THR A 267 -1.95 14.89 13.84
CA THR A 267 -1.41 15.53 15.06
C THR A 267 -1.06 14.56 16.18
N THR A 268 -1.60 13.34 16.13
CA THR A 268 -1.38 12.29 17.14
C THR A 268 -0.20 11.38 16.82
N CYS A 269 0.26 11.35 15.56
CA CYS A 269 1.42 10.55 15.15
C CYS A 269 2.08 11.15 13.90
N SER A 270 3.41 11.30 13.92
CA SER A 270 4.17 11.87 12.79
C SER A 270 4.11 11.02 11.52
N TYR A 271 3.95 9.71 11.69
CA TYR A 271 3.78 8.71 10.63
C TYR A 271 2.50 7.94 10.89
N PRO A 272 1.41 8.19 10.15
CA PRO A 272 0.15 7.44 10.31
C PRO A 272 0.26 6.05 9.66
N ASN A 273 1.19 5.25 10.14
CA ASN A 273 1.53 3.93 9.63
C ASN A 273 1.21 2.86 10.67
N PRO A 274 0.25 1.95 10.41
CA PRO A 274 -0.14 0.90 11.35
C PRO A 274 0.95 -0.16 11.60
N GLU A 275 2.10 -0.08 10.92
CA GLU A 275 3.28 -0.91 11.19
C GLU A 275 4.06 -0.45 12.43
N ILE A 276 3.90 0.81 12.87
CA ILE A 276 4.71 1.39 13.93
C ILE A 276 3.92 1.57 15.23
N PHE A 277 4.60 1.30 16.35
CA PHE A 277 4.00 1.35 17.68
C PHE A 277 3.37 2.71 18.02
N GLU A 278 4.03 3.82 17.66
CA GLU A 278 3.58 5.18 17.96
C GLU A 278 2.21 5.48 17.36
N ALA A 279 1.91 4.97 16.16
CA ALA A 279 0.61 5.15 15.54
C ALA A 279 -0.51 4.38 16.27
N LEU A 280 -0.16 3.25 16.87
CA LEU A 280 -1.10 2.36 17.57
C LEU A 280 -1.26 2.69 19.06
N LYS A 281 -0.40 3.54 19.61
CA LYS A 281 -0.29 3.77 21.06
C LYS A 281 -1.62 4.16 21.71
N LEU A 282 -2.34 5.15 21.18
CA LEU A 282 -3.64 5.59 21.72
C LEU A 282 -4.68 4.47 21.68
N GLY A 283 -4.72 3.72 20.57
CA GLY A 283 -5.60 2.57 20.43
C GLY A 283 -5.28 1.45 21.42
N LEU A 284 -3.99 1.21 21.69
CA LEU A 284 -3.55 0.22 22.69
C LEU A 284 -3.92 0.63 24.13
N GLU A 285 -3.79 1.91 24.47
CA GLU A 285 -4.20 2.43 25.77
C GLU A 285 -5.72 2.27 25.95
N LEU A 286 -6.50 2.67 24.95
CA LEU A 286 -7.95 2.52 24.96
C LEU A 286 -8.40 1.03 24.97
N ALA A 287 -7.69 0.14 24.27
CA ALA A 287 -7.97 -1.29 24.29
C ALA A 287 -7.77 -1.91 25.67
N LYS A 288 -6.73 -1.50 26.40
CA LYS A 288 -6.50 -1.92 27.78
C LYS A 288 -7.56 -1.41 28.75
N GLU A 289 -7.97 -0.14 28.59
CA GLU A 289 -9.01 0.47 29.42
C GLU A 289 -10.39 -0.15 29.22
N SER A 290 -10.74 -0.45 27.97
CA SER A 290 -12.04 -1.05 27.61
C SER A 290 -12.08 -2.59 27.70
N ASP A 291 -10.95 -3.22 27.99
CA ASP A 291 -10.80 -4.68 27.95
C ASP A 291 -11.21 -5.27 26.60
N ALA A 292 -10.78 -4.63 25.49
CA ALA A 292 -11.12 -5.05 24.13
C ALA A 292 -10.44 -6.37 23.75
N ASP A 293 -11.08 -7.17 22.89
CA ASP A 293 -10.49 -8.42 22.39
C ASP A 293 -9.42 -8.15 21.32
N LEU A 294 -9.58 -7.04 20.58
CA LEU A 294 -8.75 -6.68 19.44
C LEU A 294 -8.64 -5.15 19.33
N MET A 295 -7.47 -4.65 18.97
CA MET A 295 -7.23 -3.29 18.49
C MET A 295 -6.84 -3.33 17.03
N LEU A 296 -7.44 -2.46 16.20
CA LEU A 296 -7.25 -2.41 14.76
C LEU A 296 -7.00 -0.96 14.32
N ALA A 297 -6.06 -0.74 13.40
CA ALA A 297 -5.83 0.57 12.80
C ALA A 297 -5.58 0.47 11.29
N THR A 298 -6.12 1.43 10.53
CA THR A 298 -5.90 1.56 9.09
C THR A 298 -5.12 2.83 8.78
N ASP A 299 -4.26 2.80 7.74
CA ASP A 299 -3.55 3.98 7.27
C ASP A 299 -4.48 4.99 6.55
N PRO A 300 -4.02 6.21 6.23
CA PRO A 300 -4.90 7.26 5.73
C PRO A 300 -5.68 6.94 4.45
N ASP A 301 -5.12 6.17 3.53
CA ASP A 301 -5.80 5.73 2.31
C ASP A 301 -6.40 4.31 2.44
N ALA A 302 -6.40 3.76 3.66
CA ALA A 302 -7.00 2.51 4.09
C ALA A 302 -6.72 1.34 3.13
N ASP A 303 -5.47 1.24 2.70
CA ASP A 303 -4.96 0.09 1.96
C ASP A 303 -4.14 -0.87 2.86
N ARG A 304 -3.80 -0.46 4.10
CA ARG A 304 -3.10 -1.25 5.12
C ARG A 304 -3.87 -1.29 6.42
N VAL A 305 -3.73 -2.41 7.13
CA VAL A 305 -4.30 -2.60 8.46
C VAL A 305 -3.31 -3.29 9.39
N GLY A 306 -3.07 -2.68 10.55
CA GLY A 306 -2.30 -3.25 11.65
C GLY A 306 -3.19 -3.56 12.83
N ILE A 307 -2.78 -4.52 13.64
CA ILE A 307 -3.53 -4.94 14.81
C ILE A 307 -2.65 -5.14 16.06
N ALA A 308 -3.30 -5.05 17.22
CA ALA A 308 -2.84 -5.66 18.45
C ALA A 308 -3.89 -6.66 18.95
N MET A 309 -3.45 -7.87 19.23
CA MET A 309 -4.30 -8.93 19.77
C MET A 309 -4.16 -9.01 21.28
N LYS A 310 -5.26 -9.28 21.98
CA LYS A 310 -5.25 -9.58 23.40
C LYS A 310 -4.69 -10.98 23.64
N CYS A 311 -3.71 -11.09 24.54
CA CYS A 311 -3.11 -12.36 24.94
C CYS A 311 -3.87 -13.00 26.11
N PRO A 312 -3.70 -14.31 26.36
CA PRO A 312 -4.37 -15.00 27.46
C PRO A 312 -4.07 -14.44 28.86
N ASP A 313 -2.92 -13.78 29.05
CA ASP A 313 -2.53 -13.11 30.29
C ASP A 313 -3.11 -11.68 30.44
N GLY A 314 -3.91 -11.23 29.45
CA GLY A 314 -4.49 -9.90 29.40
C GLY A 314 -3.57 -8.81 28.81
N SER A 315 -2.35 -9.13 28.43
CA SER A 315 -1.46 -8.22 27.70
C SER A 315 -1.90 -8.07 26.23
N TYR A 316 -1.31 -7.10 25.53
CA TYR A 316 -1.55 -6.91 24.09
C TYR A 316 -0.23 -7.02 23.32
N GLU A 317 -0.23 -7.80 22.26
CA GLU A 317 0.89 -7.95 21.34
C GLU A 317 0.54 -7.40 19.95
N LEU A 318 1.48 -6.65 19.36
CA LEU A 318 1.38 -6.23 17.96
C LEU A 318 1.62 -7.45 17.07
N VAL A 319 0.84 -7.56 15.99
CA VAL A 319 0.97 -8.64 15.01
C VAL A 319 1.64 -8.07 13.77
N SER A 320 2.74 -8.67 13.35
CA SER A 320 3.44 -8.25 12.14
C SER A 320 2.62 -8.55 10.88
N GLY A 321 2.93 -7.84 9.77
CA GLY A 321 2.25 -8.08 8.49
C GLY A 321 2.40 -9.51 7.97
N ASN A 322 3.54 -10.13 8.25
CA ASN A 322 3.77 -11.54 7.92
C ASN A 322 2.91 -12.50 8.75
N GLU A 323 2.86 -12.29 10.07
CA GLU A 323 2.04 -13.12 10.97
C GLU A 323 0.56 -13.01 10.63
N MET A 324 0.08 -11.79 10.38
CA MET A 324 -1.32 -11.57 9.98
C MET A 324 -1.62 -12.19 8.61
N GLY A 325 -0.70 -12.06 7.64
CA GLY A 325 -0.84 -12.71 6.33
C GLY A 325 -0.98 -14.23 6.44
N VAL A 326 -0.20 -14.86 7.31
CA VAL A 326 -0.27 -16.30 7.59
C VAL A 326 -1.57 -16.68 8.30
N LEU A 327 -1.97 -15.94 9.34
CA LEU A 327 -3.23 -16.17 10.07
C LEU A 327 -4.45 -16.06 9.15
N LEU A 328 -4.50 -15.04 8.29
CA LEU A 328 -5.59 -14.87 7.32
C LEU A 328 -5.61 -16.00 6.29
N LEU A 329 -4.45 -16.38 5.75
CA LEU A 329 -4.35 -17.47 4.78
C LEU A 329 -4.83 -18.79 5.40
N ASP A 330 -4.37 -19.12 6.61
CA ASP A 330 -4.79 -20.31 7.34
C ASP A 330 -6.30 -20.30 7.59
N TYR A 331 -6.84 -19.20 8.13
CA TYR A 331 -8.26 -19.06 8.41
C TYR A 331 -9.15 -19.22 7.17
N ILE A 332 -8.77 -18.54 6.05
CA ILE A 332 -9.49 -18.63 4.78
C ILE A 332 -9.47 -20.07 4.26
N CYS A 333 -8.30 -20.70 4.23
CA CYS A 333 -8.14 -22.04 3.70
C CYS A 333 -8.87 -23.08 4.57
N ALA A 334 -8.67 -23.05 5.88
CA ALA A 334 -9.31 -23.97 6.82
C ALA A 334 -10.85 -23.85 6.76
N GLY A 335 -11.37 -22.62 6.87
CA GLY A 335 -12.80 -22.38 6.86
C GLY A 335 -13.47 -22.75 5.55
N ARG A 336 -12.87 -22.37 4.41
CA ARG A 336 -13.41 -22.69 3.09
C ARG A 336 -13.32 -24.18 2.77
N LYS A 337 -12.26 -24.87 3.25
CA LYS A 337 -12.15 -26.34 3.14
C LYS A 337 -13.22 -27.06 3.96
N GLU A 338 -13.43 -26.63 5.20
CA GLU A 338 -14.48 -27.17 6.09
C GLU A 338 -15.88 -27.01 5.49
N LEU A 339 -16.16 -25.85 4.89
CA LEU A 339 -17.45 -25.52 4.28
C LEU A 339 -17.60 -26.01 2.83
N GLY A 340 -16.59 -26.65 2.26
CA GLY A 340 -16.62 -27.14 0.88
C GLY A 340 -16.62 -26.02 -0.17
N THR A 341 -16.12 -24.82 0.15
CA THR A 341 -16.09 -23.65 -0.73
C THR A 341 -14.69 -23.26 -1.19
N LEU A 342 -13.65 -24.04 -0.82
CA LEU A 342 -12.30 -23.83 -1.33
C LEU A 342 -12.25 -24.25 -2.81
N PRO A 343 -11.85 -23.33 -3.74
CA PRO A 343 -11.79 -23.67 -5.16
C PRO A 343 -10.83 -24.81 -5.44
N GLU A 344 -11.13 -25.63 -6.44
CA GLU A 344 -10.11 -26.51 -7.00
C GLU A 344 -8.95 -25.68 -7.56
N LYS A 345 -7.70 -26.11 -7.26
CA LYS A 345 -6.48 -25.37 -7.64
C LYS A 345 -6.49 -23.92 -7.17
N ALA A 346 -6.97 -23.68 -5.95
CA ALA A 346 -6.95 -22.35 -5.33
C ALA A 346 -5.54 -21.73 -5.41
N VAL A 347 -5.49 -20.42 -5.61
CA VAL A 347 -4.25 -19.64 -5.75
C VAL A 347 -4.18 -18.58 -4.66
N ALA A 348 -3.07 -18.55 -3.93
CA ALA A 348 -2.66 -17.43 -3.08
C ALA A 348 -1.38 -16.80 -3.63
N VAL A 349 -1.19 -15.52 -3.37
CA VAL A 349 -0.05 -14.76 -3.91
C VAL A 349 0.62 -13.96 -2.80
N LYS A 350 1.97 -13.97 -2.76
CA LYS A 350 2.73 -13.13 -1.81
C LYS A 350 3.95 -12.50 -2.45
N SER A 351 4.50 -11.46 -1.82
CA SER A 351 5.77 -10.90 -2.25
C SER A 351 6.94 -11.86 -1.95
N ILE A 352 8.01 -11.77 -2.75
CA ILE A 352 9.24 -12.56 -2.54
C ILE A 352 9.93 -12.30 -1.21
N VAL A 353 9.61 -11.19 -0.54
CA VAL A 353 10.15 -10.81 0.78
C VAL A 353 9.19 -11.14 1.93
N SER A 354 7.98 -11.62 1.64
CA SER A 354 7.05 -12.11 2.64
C SER A 354 7.43 -13.53 3.10
N THR A 355 7.00 -13.88 4.31
CA THR A 355 7.41 -15.11 5.00
C THR A 355 7.17 -16.41 4.22
N PRO A 356 8.17 -17.33 4.15
CA PRO A 356 7.97 -18.68 3.61
C PRO A 356 6.99 -19.53 4.42
N LEU A 357 6.68 -19.18 5.67
CA LEU A 357 5.67 -19.87 6.48
C LEU A 357 4.32 -19.95 5.74
N ALA A 358 3.98 -18.90 4.95
CA ALA A 358 2.78 -18.90 4.12
C ALA A 358 2.78 -20.01 3.05
N GLU A 359 3.96 -20.39 2.54
CA GLU A 359 4.09 -21.49 1.57
C GLU A 359 3.79 -22.84 2.23
N ALA A 360 4.29 -23.05 3.46
CA ALA A 360 4.01 -24.25 4.24
C ALA A 360 2.51 -24.40 4.52
N VAL A 361 1.86 -23.31 4.97
CA VAL A 361 0.42 -23.27 5.22
C VAL A 361 -0.37 -23.52 3.92
N ALA A 362 -0.05 -22.86 2.82
CA ALA A 362 -0.72 -23.06 1.53
C ALA A 362 -0.60 -24.53 1.05
N SER A 363 0.60 -25.11 1.16
CA SER A 363 0.86 -26.50 0.81
C SER A 363 0.01 -27.50 1.60
N HIS A 364 -0.19 -27.25 2.92
CA HIS A 364 -1.04 -28.07 3.77
C HIS A 364 -2.49 -28.15 3.24
N TYR A 365 -2.99 -27.05 2.70
CA TYR A 365 -4.36 -26.97 2.16
C TYR A 365 -4.45 -27.31 0.67
N GLY A 366 -3.33 -27.60 0.00
CA GLY A 366 -3.28 -27.87 -1.44
C GLY A 366 -3.51 -26.61 -2.28
N VAL A 367 -3.16 -25.43 -1.74
CA VAL A 367 -3.25 -24.12 -2.41
C VAL A 367 -1.95 -23.81 -3.13
N GLU A 368 -2.03 -23.39 -4.39
CA GLU A 368 -0.88 -22.90 -5.16
C GLU A 368 -0.43 -21.55 -4.59
N MET A 369 0.80 -21.47 -4.05
CA MET A 369 1.40 -20.19 -3.64
C MET A 369 2.25 -19.62 -4.78
N ARG A 370 1.92 -18.42 -5.24
CA ARG A 370 2.71 -17.68 -6.23
C ARG A 370 3.52 -16.59 -5.54
N ASN A 371 4.82 -16.58 -5.81
CA ASN A 371 5.73 -15.54 -5.33
C ASN A 371 5.93 -14.49 -6.42
N VAL A 372 5.71 -13.21 -6.07
CA VAL A 372 5.85 -12.08 -7.00
C VAL A 372 6.81 -11.03 -6.45
N LEU A 373 7.26 -10.11 -7.29
CA LEU A 373 8.07 -8.98 -6.84
C LEU A 373 7.30 -8.11 -5.83
N THR A 374 8.03 -7.31 -5.06
CA THR A 374 7.43 -6.35 -4.13
C THR A 374 6.63 -5.27 -4.86
N GLY A 375 5.49 -4.94 -4.32
CA GLY A 375 4.51 -4.02 -4.88
C GLY A 375 3.23 -4.74 -5.28
N PHE A 376 2.11 -4.33 -4.70
CA PHE A 376 0.83 -5.03 -4.84
C PHE A 376 0.31 -5.09 -6.30
N LYS A 377 0.86 -4.24 -7.19
CA LYS A 377 0.60 -4.31 -8.63
C LYS A 377 0.89 -5.70 -9.21
N TRP A 378 1.88 -6.41 -8.67
CA TRP A 378 2.22 -7.75 -9.13
C TRP A 378 1.23 -8.81 -8.66
N ILE A 379 0.61 -8.60 -7.48
CA ILE A 379 -0.53 -9.41 -7.04
C ILE A 379 -1.73 -9.12 -7.93
N GLY A 380 -2.00 -7.84 -8.24
CA GLY A 380 -3.03 -7.44 -9.20
C GLY A 380 -2.85 -8.06 -10.58
N ASP A 381 -1.61 -8.13 -11.08
CA ASP A 381 -1.24 -8.76 -12.34
C ASP A 381 -1.56 -10.27 -12.35
N GLN A 382 -1.29 -10.98 -11.25
CA GLN A 382 -1.67 -12.39 -11.12
C GLN A 382 -3.18 -12.59 -11.15
N ILE A 383 -3.95 -11.67 -10.54
CA ILE A 383 -5.42 -11.71 -10.60
C ILE A 383 -5.89 -11.43 -12.04
N ALA A 384 -5.31 -10.44 -12.72
CA ALA A 384 -5.63 -10.13 -14.11
C ALA A 384 -5.31 -11.31 -15.06
N SER A 385 -4.19 -12.01 -14.82
CA SER A 385 -3.81 -13.20 -15.55
C SER A 385 -4.83 -14.34 -15.38
N LEU A 386 -5.30 -14.57 -14.15
CA LEU A 386 -6.37 -15.55 -13.89
C LEU A 386 -7.70 -15.13 -14.52
N GLU A 387 -8.04 -13.84 -14.52
CA GLU A 387 -9.23 -13.31 -15.17
C GLU A 387 -9.20 -13.52 -16.69
N ALA A 388 -8.07 -13.22 -17.31
CA ALA A 388 -7.87 -13.46 -18.75
C ALA A 388 -7.96 -14.95 -19.14
N ALA A 389 -7.59 -15.84 -18.22
CA ALA A 389 -7.75 -17.29 -18.38
C ALA A 389 -9.17 -17.81 -18.08
N GLY A 390 -10.10 -16.96 -17.59
CA GLY A 390 -11.42 -17.37 -17.13
C GLY A 390 -11.42 -18.13 -15.79
N GLU A 391 -10.35 -17.99 -15.02
CA GLU A 391 -10.08 -18.74 -13.79
C GLU A 391 -9.97 -17.82 -12.55
N VAL A 392 -10.53 -16.61 -12.60
CA VAL A 392 -10.35 -15.58 -11.56
C VAL A 392 -10.82 -16.04 -10.16
N ASP A 393 -11.81 -16.92 -10.08
CA ASP A 393 -12.33 -17.47 -8.83
C ASP A 393 -11.33 -18.38 -8.09
N ARG A 394 -10.25 -18.79 -8.74
CA ARG A 394 -9.14 -19.51 -8.09
C ARG A 394 -8.36 -18.61 -7.14
N PHE A 395 -8.32 -17.30 -7.36
CA PHE A 395 -7.65 -16.36 -6.45
C PHE A 395 -8.43 -16.25 -5.14
N ILE A 396 -7.81 -16.66 -4.04
CA ILE A 396 -8.44 -16.61 -2.73
C ILE A 396 -7.85 -15.55 -1.81
N PHE A 397 -6.53 -15.27 -1.90
CA PHE A 397 -5.84 -14.36 -1.00
C PHE A 397 -4.50 -13.88 -1.58
N GLY A 398 -4.15 -12.64 -1.29
CA GLY A 398 -2.84 -12.08 -1.60
C GLY A 398 -2.38 -11.12 -0.51
N PHE A 399 -1.05 -11.07 -0.23
CA PHE A 399 -0.53 -10.18 0.80
C PHE A 399 0.94 -9.78 0.58
N GLU A 400 1.28 -8.66 1.21
CA GLU A 400 2.65 -8.19 1.41
C GLU A 400 2.97 -8.07 2.90
N GLU A 401 4.23 -8.25 3.25
CA GLU A 401 4.75 -8.11 4.62
C GLU A 401 4.47 -6.74 5.24
N SER A 402 4.24 -5.74 4.40
CA SER A 402 3.98 -4.36 4.78
C SER A 402 2.50 -4.09 5.07
N TYR A 403 1.81 -5.04 5.71
CA TYR A 403 0.45 -4.91 6.24
C TYR A 403 -0.65 -4.71 5.19
N GLY A 404 -0.39 -5.07 3.95
CA GLY A 404 -1.33 -5.00 2.84
C GLY A 404 -1.86 -6.37 2.44
N TYR A 405 -3.19 -6.54 2.42
CA TYR A 405 -3.85 -7.82 2.13
C TYR A 405 -5.03 -7.60 1.19
N LEU A 406 -5.42 -8.67 0.49
CA LEU A 406 -6.61 -8.72 -0.34
C LEU A 406 -7.18 -10.14 -0.36
N ALA A 407 -8.48 -10.29 -0.19
CA ALA A 407 -9.20 -11.56 -0.35
C ALA A 407 -10.26 -11.44 -1.45
N GLY A 408 -10.08 -12.22 -2.51
CA GLY A 408 -10.97 -12.21 -3.69
C GLY A 408 -10.63 -11.13 -4.74
N PRO A 409 -11.18 -11.27 -5.94
CA PRO A 409 -10.71 -10.55 -7.12
C PRO A 409 -11.51 -9.29 -7.49
N TYR A 410 -12.30 -8.70 -6.59
CA TYR A 410 -13.20 -7.58 -6.89
C TYR A 410 -12.45 -6.24 -7.08
N VAL A 411 -11.26 -6.11 -6.49
CA VAL A 411 -10.32 -4.99 -6.68
C VAL A 411 -8.92 -5.51 -7.05
N ARG A 412 -7.97 -4.61 -7.35
CA ARG A 412 -6.61 -4.95 -7.81
C ARG A 412 -5.52 -4.29 -6.98
N ASP A 413 -5.86 -3.79 -5.81
CA ASP A 413 -4.91 -3.25 -4.83
C ASP A 413 -5.26 -3.78 -3.44
N LYS A 414 -4.39 -3.52 -2.47
CA LYS A 414 -4.61 -3.84 -1.06
C LYS A 414 -5.92 -3.22 -0.57
N ASP A 415 -6.62 -3.93 0.28
CA ASP A 415 -7.87 -3.48 0.84
C ASP A 415 -7.92 -3.69 2.36
N ALA A 416 -7.78 -2.59 3.11
CA ALA A 416 -7.87 -2.63 4.56
C ALA A 416 -9.32 -2.84 5.04
N VAL A 417 -10.34 -2.58 4.21
CA VAL A 417 -11.75 -2.78 4.60
C VAL A 417 -12.06 -4.26 4.68
N ILE A 418 -11.75 -5.04 3.61
CA ILE A 418 -11.94 -6.50 3.65
C ILE A 418 -11.02 -7.15 4.67
N SER A 419 -9.78 -6.66 4.79
CA SER A 419 -8.83 -7.20 5.76
C SER A 419 -9.32 -6.99 7.19
N SER A 420 -9.85 -5.81 7.52
CA SER A 420 -10.50 -5.54 8.81
C SER A 420 -11.68 -6.47 9.07
N MET A 421 -12.51 -6.68 8.06
CA MET A 421 -13.65 -7.61 8.15
C MET A 421 -13.18 -9.03 8.47
N LEU A 422 -12.23 -9.57 7.71
CA LEU A 422 -11.75 -10.94 7.88
C LEU A 422 -10.96 -11.13 9.17
N ILE A 423 -10.16 -10.15 9.58
CA ILE A 423 -9.46 -10.18 10.88
C ILE A 423 -10.44 -10.24 12.03
N CYS A 424 -11.50 -9.42 11.99
CA CYS A 424 -12.53 -9.43 13.02
C CYS A 424 -13.37 -10.73 12.99
N GLU A 425 -13.72 -11.24 11.81
CA GLU A 425 -14.40 -12.54 11.67
C GLU A 425 -13.56 -13.69 12.22
N MET A 426 -12.26 -13.71 11.90
CA MET A 426 -11.31 -14.69 12.42
C MET A 426 -11.18 -14.61 13.95
N ALA A 427 -11.06 -13.40 14.51
CA ALA A 427 -11.01 -13.20 15.97
C ALA A 427 -12.32 -13.68 16.64
N ALA A 428 -13.47 -13.36 16.05
CA ALA A 428 -14.77 -13.81 16.48
C ALA A 428 -14.91 -15.35 16.45
N TYR A 429 -14.37 -15.99 15.40
CA TYR A 429 -14.36 -17.45 15.27
C TYR A 429 -13.54 -18.10 16.39
N TYR A 430 -12.28 -17.70 16.58
CA TYR A 430 -11.45 -18.30 17.63
C TYR A 430 -12.03 -18.07 19.04
N ARG A 431 -12.57 -16.88 19.30
CA ARG A 431 -13.29 -16.60 20.53
C ARG A 431 -14.48 -17.56 20.73
N SER A 432 -15.27 -17.81 19.69
CA SER A 432 -16.46 -18.68 19.76
C SER A 432 -16.15 -20.14 20.10
N ILE A 433 -14.96 -20.60 19.79
CA ILE A 433 -14.47 -21.95 20.10
C ILE A 433 -13.58 -22.01 21.36
N GLY A 434 -13.49 -20.91 22.12
CA GLY A 434 -12.69 -20.84 23.35
C GLY A 434 -11.17 -20.75 23.11
N SER A 435 -10.75 -20.29 21.92
CA SER A 435 -9.34 -20.05 21.53
C SER A 435 -9.09 -18.56 21.29
N SER A 436 -7.90 -18.20 20.79
CA SER A 436 -7.51 -16.83 20.45
C SER A 436 -6.60 -16.80 19.22
N LEU A 437 -6.43 -15.60 18.63
CA LEU A 437 -5.47 -15.39 17.54
C LEU A 437 -4.05 -15.78 17.96
N LYS A 438 -3.65 -15.42 19.18
CA LYS A 438 -2.34 -15.78 19.75
C LYS A 438 -2.14 -17.28 19.81
N GLN A 439 -3.13 -17.99 20.34
CA GLN A 439 -3.05 -19.44 20.46
C GLN A 439 -2.94 -20.09 19.06
N ARG A 440 -3.75 -19.62 18.08
CA ARG A 440 -3.67 -20.16 16.72
C ARG A 440 -2.30 -19.89 16.08
N LEU A 441 -1.75 -18.72 16.27
CA LEU A 441 -0.41 -18.38 15.76
C LEU A 441 0.68 -19.31 16.34
N GLU A 442 0.62 -19.59 17.66
CA GLU A 442 1.55 -20.52 18.31
C GLU A 442 1.38 -21.97 17.81
N GLU A 443 0.14 -22.41 17.52
CA GLU A 443 -0.14 -23.70 16.90
C GLU A 443 0.49 -23.80 15.49
N ILE A 444 0.37 -22.76 14.67
CA ILE A 444 0.99 -22.68 13.35
C ILE A 444 2.52 -22.75 13.48
N TYR A 445 3.10 -22.04 14.41
CA TYR A 445 4.55 -22.13 14.67
C TYR A 445 5.00 -23.50 15.16
N ALA A 446 4.19 -24.15 15.99
CA ALA A 446 4.48 -25.51 16.47
C ALA A 446 4.44 -26.54 15.34
N GLU A 447 3.57 -26.33 14.35
CA GLU A 447 3.39 -27.26 13.22
C GLU A 447 4.46 -27.04 12.13
N TYR A 448 4.80 -25.78 11.79
CA TYR A 448 5.64 -25.46 10.62
C TYR A 448 6.99 -24.86 10.98
N GLY A 449 7.26 -24.55 12.26
CA GLY A 449 8.49 -23.92 12.73
C GLY A 449 8.34 -22.44 13.06
N ARG A 450 9.20 -21.96 13.99
CA ARG A 450 9.20 -20.57 14.44
C ARG A 450 9.97 -19.67 13.48
N TYR A 451 9.26 -19.11 12.52
CA TYR A 451 9.81 -18.11 11.61
C TYR A 451 9.86 -16.73 12.26
N LEU A 452 10.95 -16.01 12.02
CA LEU A 452 11.10 -14.59 12.35
C LEU A 452 11.46 -13.84 11.06
N ASN A 453 10.70 -12.76 10.78
CA ASN A 453 10.90 -11.90 9.63
C ASN A 453 11.18 -10.48 10.12
N VAL A 454 12.37 -9.94 9.81
CA VAL A 454 12.81 -8.61 10.23
C VAL A 454 13.39 -7.85 9.03
N VAL A 455 13.17 -6.54 8.99
CA VAL A 455 13.70 -5.66 7.95
C VAL A 455 14.60 -4.62 8.59
N ASP A 456 15.87 -4.59 8.17
CA ASP A 456 16.80 -3.51 8.51
C ASP A 456 16.93 -2.56 7.31
N SER A 457 17.09 -1.27 7.58
CA SER A 457 17.24 -0.23 6.55
C SER A 457 18.55 0.53 6.75
N PHE A 458 19.31 0.69 5.68
CA PHE A 458 20.58 1.42 5.66
C PHE A 458 20.42 2.64 4.76
N GLU A 459 20.63 3.83 5.31
CA GLU A 459 20.49 5.10 4.60
C GLU A 459 21.85 5.61 4.12
N PHE A 460 21.87 6.18 2.93
CA PHE A 460 23.06 6.73 2.28
C PHE A 460 22.81 8.21 1.95
N PRO A 461 22.86 9.11 2.95
CA PRO A 461 22.55 10.52 2.74
C PRO A 461 23.54 11.21 1.80
N GLY A 462 23.08 12.26 1.12
CA GLY A 462 23.89 13.09 0.25
C GLY A 462 23.80 12.74 -1.24
N LEU A 463 24.42 13.60 -2.07
CA LEU A 463 24.32 13.53 -3.53
C LEU A 463 24.86 12.23 -4.15
N THR A 464 25.79 11.56 -3.48
CA THR A 464 26.44 10.32 -3.95
C THR A 464 25.77 9.05 -3.40
N GLY A 465 24.71 9.19 -2.60
CA GLY A 465 24.04 8.05 -1.96
C GLY A 465 23.52 7.00 -2.94
N MET A 466 22.91 7.45 -4.04
CA MET A 466 22.40 6.54 -5.08
C MET A 466 23.52 5.77 -5.78
N ASP A 467 24.66 6.44 -6.08
CA ASP A 467 25.82 5.78 -6.70
C ASP A 467 26.46 4.77 -5.75
N LYS A 468 26.55 5.10 -4.45
CA LYS A 468 27.06 4.18 -3.44
C LYS A 468 26.17 2.93 -3.34
N MET A 469 24.85 3.08 -3.31
CA MET A 469 23.93 1.94 -3.34
C MET A 469 24.10 1.07 -4.58
N ALA A 470 24.23 1.70 -5.76
CA ALA A 470 24.45 0.99 -7.02
C ALA A 470 25.75 0.17 -6.98
N GLY A 471 26.83 0.77 -6.44
CA GLY A 471 28.11 0.09 -6.24
C GLY A 471 28.01 -1.11 -5.31
N ILE A 472 27.33 -0.99 -4.16
CA ILE A 472 27.10 -2.08 -3.20
C ILE A 472 26.33 -3.23 -3.87
N MET A 473 25.26 -2.93 -4.59
CA MET A 473 24.48 -3.95 -5.28
C MET A 473 25.25 -4.63 -6.40
N GLN A 474 26.16 -3.91 -7.08
CA GLN A 474 27.01 -4.50 -8.10
C GLN A 474 28.08 -5.40 -7.48
N GLU A 475 28.72 -4.97 -6.40
CA GLU A 475 29.70 -5.79 -5.66
C GLU A 475 29.09 -7.11 -5.15
N LEU A 476 27.90 -7.05 -4.58
CA LEU A 476 27.17 -8.23 -4.10
C LEU A 476 26.79 -9.21 -5.23
N ARG A 477 26.70 -8.74 -6.49
CA ARG A 477 26.48 -9.60 -7.66
C ARG A 477 27.78 -10.22 -8.17
N ASP A 478 28.80 -9.40 -8.30
CA ASP A 478 30.07 -9.83 -8.89
C ASP A 478 30.83 -10.77 -7.94
N ASN A 479 30.71 -10.52 -6.64
CA ASN A 479 31.37 -11.23 -5.57
C ASN A 479 30.38 -11.68 -4.47
N PRO A 480 29.45 -12.61 -4.79
CA PRO A 480 28.48 -13.07 -3.80
C PRO A 480 29.18 -13.72 -2.61
N PRO A 481 28.79 -13.42 -1.36
CA PRO A 481 29.41 -13.97 -0.18
C PRO A 481 29.24 -15.51 -0.15
N ALA A 482 30.31 -16.23 0.14
CA ALA A 482 30.25 -17.69 0.32
C ALA A 482 29.57 -18.09 1.63
N ALA A 483 29.57 -17.17 2.62
CA ALA A 483 28.88 -17.29 3.89
C ALA A 483 28.44 -15.91 4.41
N ILE A 484 27.39 -15.88 5.22
CA ILE A 484 26.93 -14.70 5.95
C ILE A 484 26.96 -15.09 7.44
N GLY A 485 27.82 -14.46 8.24
CA GLY A 485 28.15 -14.93 9.58
C GLY A 485 28.76 -16.34 9.52
N GLU A 486 28.28 -17.23 10.34
CA GLU A 486 28.70 -18.63 10.38
C GLU A 486 27.93 -19.51 9.37
N ARG A 487 26.95 -18.96 8.64
CA ARG A 487 26.04 -19.69 7.77
C ARG A 487 26.54 -19.70 6.33
N LYS A 488 26.63 -20.89 5.75
CA LYS A 488 27.06 -21.05 4.36
C LYS A 488 25.93 -20.62 3.41
N VAL A 489 26.27 -19.82 2.38
CA VAL A 489 25.35 -19.52 1.29
C VAL A 489 25.25 -20.75 0.38
N VAL A 490 24.05 -21.29 0.25
CA VAL A 490 23.75 -22.47 -0.58
C VAL A 490 23.03 -22.12 -1.88
N SER A 491 22.44 -20.94 -1.96
CA SER A 491 21.81 -20.44 -3.19
C SER A 491 21.89 -18.93 -3.28
N VAL A 492 22.00 -18.41 -4.50
CA VAL A 492 21.94 -16.99 -4.84
C VAL A 492 20.93 -16.80 -5.96
N THR A 493 19.95 -15.95 -5.76
CA THR A 493 18.97 -15.57 -6.79
C THR A 493 19.14 -14.10 -7.10
N ASP A 494 19.49 -13.77 -8.34
CA ASP A 494 19.46 -12.39 -8.86
C ASP A 494 18.21 -12.18 -9.71
N TYR A 495 17.32 -11.31 -9.24
CA TYR A 495 16.07 -11.00 -9.95
C TYR A 495 16.26 -10.11 -11.19
N LYS A 496 17.48 -9.71 -11.53
CA LYS A 496 17.79 -9.21 -12.88
C LYS A 496 17.78 -10.32 -13.94
N ASN A 497 17.97 -11.56 -13.53
CA ASN A 497 17.92 -12.72 -14.41
C ASN A 497 16.48 -13.25 -14.52
N THR A 498 15.74 -12.71 -15.49
CA THR A 498 14.33 -13.05 -15.73
C THR A 498 14.12 -14.50 -16.21
N GLU A 499 15.10 -15.08 -16.89
CA GLU A 499 15.04 -16.47 -17.34
C GLU A 499 15.09 -17.46 -16.15
N ALA A 500 15.93 -17.17 -15.16
CA ALA A 500 16.08 -18.02 -13.99
C ALA A 500 14.91 -17.89 -13.01
N THR A 501 14.33 -16.68 -12.89
CA THR A 501 13.28 -16.39 -11.90
C THR A 501 11.86 -16.55 -12.44
N GLY A 502 11.67 -16.42 -13.75
CA GLY A 502 10.35 -16.34 -14.37
C GLY A 502 9.59 -15.04 -14.02
N LEU A 503 10.24 -14.09 -13.33
CA LEU A 503 9.66 -12.82 -12.90
C LEU A 503 10.23 -11.65 -13.72
N PRO A 504 9.56 -10.51 -13.78
CA PRO A 504 10.11 -9.29 -14.36
C PRO A 504 11.44 -8.89 -13.72
N SER A 505 12.28 -8.16 -14.48
CA SER A 505 13.59 -7.74 -13.98
C SER A 505 13.48 -6.79 -12.79
N ALA A 506 14.16 -7.09 -11.70
CA ALA A 506 14.22 -6.27 -10.50
C ALA A 506 15.61 -6.23 -9.89
N ASN A 507 15.98 -5.09 -9.30
CA ASN A 507 17.27 -4.94 -8.61
C ASN A 507 17.20 -5.54 -7.19
N VAL A 508 17.08 -6.86 -7.09
CA VAL A 508 16.94 -7.61 -5.83
C VAL A 508 17.88 -8.81 -5.88
N LEU A 509 18.50 -9.12 -4.75
CA LEU A 509 19.32 -10.31 -4.52
C LEU A 509 18.76 -11.09 -3.33
N THR A 510 18.65 -12.41 -3.47
CA THR A 510 18.29 -13.32 -2.37
C THR A 510 19.39 -14.33 -2.14
N TYR A 511 19.81 -14.48 -0.90
CA TYR A 511 20.77 -15.48 -0.44
C TYR A 511 20.04 -16.49 0.43
N GLY A 512 20.02 -17.76 0.00
CA GLY A 512 19.55 -18.88 0.80
C GLY A 512 20.71 -19.49 1.58
N LEU A 513 20.49 -19.78 2.86
CA LEU A 513 21.50 -20.28 3.79
C LEU A 513 21.27 -21.75 4.16
N ASP A 514 22.33 -22.44 4.58
CA ASP A 514 22.34 -23.88 4.89
C ASP A 514 21.42 -24.30 6.05
N ASN A 515 21.00 -23.35 6.89
CA ASN A 515 20.03 -23.57 7.97
C ASN A 515 18.57 -23.22 7.57
N GLY A 516 18.31 -22.95 6.27
CA GLY A 516 17.00 -22.54 5.78
C GLY A 516 16.67 -21.05 5.96
N ALA A 517 17.54 -20.25 6.61
CA ALA A 517 17.37 -18.80 6.65
C ALA A 517 17.58 -18.18 5.26
N THR A 518 16.98 -17.00 5.06
CA THR A 518 17.18 -16.23 3.83
C THR A 518 17.47 -14.77 4.13
N VAL A 519 18.29 -14.16 3.29
CA VAL A 519 18.58 -12.73 3.30
C VAL A 519 18.26 -12.14 1.95
N VAL A 520 17.37 -11.15 1.90
CA VAL A 520 17.04 -10.43 0.65
C VAL A 520 17.58 -9.00 0.76
N VAL A 521 18.38 -8.58 -0.24
CA VAL A 521 18.93 -7.22 -0.33
C VAL A 521 18.26 -6.48 -1.47
N ARG A 522 17.64 -5.34 -1.15
CA ARG A 522 16.86 -4.54 -2.10
C ARG A 522 17.10 -3.04 -1.90
N PRO A 523 17.64 -2.32 -2.90
CA PRO A 523 17.71 -0.87 -2.86
C PRO A 523 16.33 -0.24 -3.10
N SER A 524 16.08 0.90 -2.48
CA SER A 524 14.91 1.72 -2.81
C SER A 524 15.06 2.34 -4.21
N GLY A 525 13.99 2.40 -4.97
CA GLY A 525 13.97 3.06 -6.28
C GLY A 525 13.87 4.59 -6.20
N THR A 526 13.49 5.13 -5.04
CA THR A 526 13.15 6.56 -4.88
C THR A 526 13.95 7.27 -3.78
N GLU A 527 14.55 6.52 -2.88
CA GLU A 527 15.28 7.04 -1.72
C GLU A 527 16.67 6.40 -1.64
N PRO A 528 17.69 7.12 -1.18
CA PRO A 528 19.04 6.57 -1.04
C PRO A 528 19.14 5.65 0.17
N LYS A 529 18.46 4.49 0.12
CA LYS A 529 18.48 3.46 1.15
C LYS A 529 18.41 2.04 0.59
N ILE A 530 19.08 1.11 1.26
CA ILE A 530 18.98 -0.34 1.02
C ILE A 530 18.19 -0.96 2.18
N LYS A 531 17.21 -1.79 1.85
CA LYS A 531 16.51 -2.66 2.79
C LYS A 531 17.10 -4.06 2.72
N THR A 532 17.35 -4.64 3.88
CA THR A 532 17.75 -6.03 4.03
C THR A 532 16.66 -6.78 4.81
N TYR A 533 16.06 -7.77 4.18
CA TYR A 533 15.02 -8.60 4.77
C TYR A 533 15.65 -9.89 5.27
N PHE A 534 15.53 -10.17 6.54
CA PHE A 534 15.98 -11.41 7.18
C PHE A 534 14.79 -12.29 7.46
N THR A 535 14.84 -13.51 6.96
CA THR A 535 13.92 -14.59 7.37
C THR A 535 14.75 -15.66 8.05
N THR A 536 14.51 -15.90 9.33
CA THR A 536 15.20 -16.92 10.11
C THR A 536 14.21 -17.94 10.66
N LEU A 537 14.69 -19.14 10.88
CA LEU A 537 13.95 -20.26 11.45
C LEU A 537 14.69 -20.77 12.67
N GLY A 538 14.02 -20.82 13.81
CA GLY A 538 14.55 -21.35 15.05
C GLY A 538 13.57 -22.33 15.71
N LYS A 539 14.03 -23.05 16.73
CA LYS A 539 13.17 -23.86 17.61
C LYS A 539 12.22 -23.00 18.45
N ASP A 540 12.66 -21.76 18.72
CA ASP A 540 11.93 -20.74 19.45
C ASP A 540 12.32 -19.34 18.95
N LEU A 541 11.63 -18.30 19.46
CA LEU A 541 11.88 -16.92 19.06
C LEU A 541 13.31 -16.46 19.42
N ALA A 542 13.86 -16.91 20.53
CA ALA A 542 15.19 -16.50 20.99
C ALA A 542 16.28 -17.01 20.04
N GLU A 543 16.17 -18.26 19.58
CA GLU A 543 17.09 -18.82 18.59
C GLU A 543 16.94 -18.12 17.22
N ALA A 544 15.71 -17.90 16.74
CA ALA A 544 15.46 -17.19 15.49
C ALA A 544 16.02 -15.76 15.54
N GLN A 545 15.90 -15.06 16.67
CA GLN A 545 16.46 -13.73 16.90
C GLN A 545 18.00 -13.77 16.93
N ALA A 546 18.60 -14.73 17.61
CA ALA A 546 20.06 -14.87 17.65
C ALA A 546 20.65 -15.09 16.25
N ILE A 547 20.00 -15.90 15.42
CA ILE A 547 20.39 -16.10 14.03
C ILE A 547 20.25 -14.79 13.23
N LYS A 548 19.15 -14.04 13.41
CA LYS A 548 18.98 -12.74 12.75
C LYS A 548 20.10 -11.75 13.12
N ASP A 549 20.43 -11.66 14.40
CA ASP A 549 21.47 -10.74 14.89
C ASP A 549 22.85 -11.12 14.34
N GLU A 550 23.20 -12.41 14.32
CA GLU A 550 24.41 -12.92 13.67
C GLU A 550 24.50 -12.48 12.20
N LEU A 551 23.42 -12.67 11.44
CA LEU A 551 23.38 -12.32 10.02
C LEU A 551 23.44 -10.80 9.79
N ALA A 552 22.76 -10.01 10.61
CA ALA A 552 22.75 -8.56 10.53
C ALA A 552 24.13 -7.98 10.83
N ASP A 553 24.81 -8.46 11.88
CA ASP A 553 26.16 -8.04 12.25
C ASP A 553 27.19 -8.37 11.16
N ALA A 554 27.04 -9.52 10.50
CA ALA A 554 27.92 -9.93 9.42
C ALA A 554 27.74 -9.05 8.15
N LEU A 555 26.53 -8.58 7.87
CA LEU A 555 26.24 -7.75 6.70
C LEU A 555 26.44 -6.26 6.94
N ALA A 556 26.32 -5.77 8.17
CA ALA A 556 26.42 -4.34 8.49
C ALA A 556 27.69 -3.65 7.94
N PRO A 557 28.88 -4.29 7.89
CA PRO A 557 30.08 -3.69 7.30
C PRO A 557 29.95 -3.38 5.81
N LEU A 558 29.12 -4.12 5.05
CA LEU A 558 28.94 -3.93 3.60
C LEU A 558 28.15 -2.65 3.28
N PHE A 559 27.40 -2.14 4.28
CA PHE A 559 26.52 -0.98 4.12
C PHE A 559 27.06 0.30 4.79
N LYS A 560 28.31 0.29 5.26
CA LYS A 560 28.99 1.45 5.90
C LYS A 560 29.70 2.40 4.93
#